data_5e29b82c6d0c9eb53cf52f486a375b23
#
_entry.id   5e29b82c6d0c9eb53cf52f486a375b23
#
_cell.length_a   1.000
_cell.length_b   1.000
_cell.length_c   1.000
_cell.angle_alpha   90.00
_cell.angle_beta   90.00
_cell.angle_gamma   90.00
#
_symmetry.space_group_name_H-M   'P 1'
#
loop_
_entity.id
_entity.type
_entity.pdbx_description
1 polymer ?
#
loop_
_entity_poly.entity_id
_entity_poly.type
_entity_poly.pdbx_seq_one_letter_code
_entity_poly.pdbx_strand_id
1 'polypeptide(L)'
;MFDTVKQRLADAVCGYYDNIILDATNLKKKDRIRTIQDLERRVRNSSKATRDIEYEVIAVWFAVPVDECQRRNSERKRVVPKEVIDRMYKNFSPPGYEEGFDKIQIVFSDYDEGQYSVERFLEVADVFDQHNPHHTHTLGLHCRKTQEYVDAHGGDETLSFAALIHDNGKLKTATYVNGKGETTDVQHFYQHHCVGAYDAAFYCKTKGFNERGIVRVANLIYYHQHPMMQWKSEKAKKKDVERMPTKFYAELMLLHEGDRCAH
;
A
#
# COMPACT_ATOMS: atom_id res chain seq x y z
N MET A 1 -14.47 23.29 7.33
CA MET A 1 -12.98 23.35 7.24
C MET A 1 -12.46 22.67 5.96
N PHE A 2 -12.73 21.39 5.71
CA PHE A 2 -12.23 20.69 4.50
C PHE A 2 -12.74 21.26 3.17
N ASP A 3 -13.98 21.73 3.12
CA ASP A 3 -14.56 22.32 1.90
C ASP A 3 -13.85 23.62 1.50
N THR A 4 -13.47 24.44 2.48
CA THR A 4 -12.72 25.67 2.28
C THR A 4 -11.31 25.39 1.74
N VAL A 5 -10.64 24.32 2.21
CA VAL A 5 -9.30 23.93 1.72
C VAL A 5 -9.41 23.47 0.27
N LYS A 6 -10.39 22.65 -0.07
CA LYS A 6 -10.62 22.18 -1.44
C LYS A 6 -10.96 23.33 -2.41
N GLN A 7 -11.72 24.32 -1.95
CA GLN A 7 -12.01 25.49 -2.76
C GLN A 7 -10.76 26.33 -3.00
N ARG A 8 -9.93 26.55 -1.96
CA ARG A 8 -8.63 27.25 -2.10
C ARG A 8 -7.70 26.53 -3.05
N LEU A 9 -7.67 25.19 -3.01
CA LEU A 9 -6.87 24.39 -3.93
C LEU A 9 -7.31 24.62 -5.39
N ALA A 10 -8.61 24.56 -5.68
CA ALA A 10 -9.13 24.82 -6.99
C ALA A 10 -8.89 26.27 -7.46
N ASP A 11 -9.06 27.24 -6.56
CA ASP A 11 -8.79 28.67 -6.85
C ASP A 11 -7.31 28.89 -7.17
N ALA A 12 -6.41 28.17 -6.51
CA ALA A 12 -4.97 28.26 -6.77
C ALA A 12 -4.63 27.67 -8.15
N VAL A 13 -5.19 26.52 -8.53
CA VAL A 13 -5.04 25.93 -9.86
C VAL A 13 -5.55 26.89 -10.94
N CYS A 14 -6.73 27.50 -10.74
CA CYS A 14 -7.28 28.50 -11.65
C CYS A 14 -6.52 29.83 -11.66
N GLY A 15 -5.73 30.10 -10.62
CA GLY A 15 -4.89 31.29 -10.49
C GLY A 15 -3.50 31.17 -11.12
N TYR A 16 -3.22 30.05 -11.82
CA TYR A 16 -1.95 29.78 -12.51
C TYR A 16 -0.71 29.80 -11.60
N TYR A 17 -0.83 29.24 -10.40
CA TYR A 17 0.35 29.02 -9.56
C TYR A 17 1.16 27.85 -10.12
N ASP A 18 2.48 28.01 -10.19
CA ASP A 18 3.39 27.00 -10.75
C ASP A 18 3.43 25.71 -9.92
N ASN A 19 3.34 25.84 -8.59
CA ASN A 19 3.36 24.69 -7.69
C ASN A 19 2.37 24.89 -6.55
N ILE A 20 1.52 23.90 -6.35
CA ILE A 20 0.52 23.88 -5.28
C ILE A 20 0.69 22.60 -4.47
N ILE A 21 0.87 22.72 -3.17
CA ILE A 21 1.08 21.59 -2.27
C ILE A 21 -0.16 21.42 -1.38
N LEU A 22 -0.77 20.22 -1.45
CA LEU A 22 -1.76 19.78 -0.49
C LEU A 22 -1.10 18.85 0.54
N ASP A 23 -0.68 19.43 1.67
CA ASP A 23 -0.14 18.66 2.79
C ASP A 23 -1.30 18.04 3.60
N ALA A 24 -1.44 16.72 3.50
CA ALA A 24 -2.44 15.95 4.22
C ALA A 24 -1.98 14.50 4.38
N THR A 25 -2.55 13.78 5.33
CA THR A 25 -2.17 12.38 5.57
C THR A 25 -2.50 11.45 4.40
N ASN A 26 -3.57 11.68 3.68
CA ASN A 26 -3.97 11.00 2.42
C ASN A 26 -3.73 9.47 2.38
N LEU A 27 -3.88 8.78 3.52
CA LEU A 27 -3.50 7.37 3.70
C LEU A 27 -4.31 6.41 2.84
N LYS A 28 -5.58 6.73 2.60
CA LYS A 28 -6.51 5.80 1.95
C LYS A 28 -6.76 6.20 0.50
N LYS A 29 -6.66 5.23 -0.40
CA LYS A 29 -6.99 5.37 -1.83
C LYS A 29 -8.32 6.11 -2.06
N LYS A 30 -9.37 5.73 -1.33
CA LYS A 30 -10.70 6.35 -1.45
C LYS A 30 -10.68 7.86 -1.21
N ASP A 31 -9.89 8.33 -0.24
CA ASP A 31 -9.85 9.75 0.11
C ASP A 31 -9.02 10.54 -0.92
N ARG A 32 -7.95 9.94 -1.45
CA ARG A 32 -7.16 10.52 -2.54
C ARG A 32 -7.97 10.67 -3.81
N ILE A 33 -8.65 9.61 -4.27
CA ILE A 33 -9.54 9.66 -5.45
C ILE A 33 -10.60 10.75 -5.28
N ARG A 34 -11.25 10.83 -4.10
CA ARG A 34 -12.25 11.85 -3.84
C ARG A 34 -11.66 13.26 -3.92
N THR A 35 -10.44 13.45 -3.43
CA THR A 35 -9.75 14.75 -3.47
C THR A 35 -9.46 15.16 -4.91
N ILE A 36 -8.95 14.25 -5.75
CA ILE A 36 -8.70 14.52 -7.17
C ILE A 36 -9.99 14.85 -7.90
N GLN A 37 -11.03 14.03 -7.77
CA GLN A 37 -12.32 14.24 -8.40
C GLN A 37 -12.99 15.57 -7.98
N ASP A 38 -12.86 15.92 -6.69
CA ASP A 38 -13.36 17.21 -6.19
C ASP A 38 -12.60 18.39 -6.80
N LEU A 39 -11.27 18.26 -6.94
CA LEU A 39 -10.44 19.27 -7.59
C LEU A 39 -10.85 19.46 -9.06
N GLU A 40 -10.89 18.39 -9.84
CA GLU A 40 -11.28 18.41 -11.23
C GLU A 40 -12.65 19.07 -11.44
N ARG A 41 -13.63 18.67 -10.62
CA ARG A 41 -14.98 19.24 -10.68
C ARG A 41 -14.99 20.74 -10.37
N ARG A 42 -14.25 21.19 -9.37
CA ARG A 42 -14.20 22.61 -8.95
C ARG A 42 -13.45 23.46 -9.97
N VAL A 43 -12.36 22.96 -10.53
CA VAL A 43 -11.63 23.64 -11.60
C VAL A 43 -12.53 23.81 -12.82
N ARG A 44 -13.19 22.73 -13.28
CA ARG A 44 -14.11 22.76 -14.42
C ARG A 44 -15.28 23.75 -14.26
N ASN A 45 -15.79 23.88 -13.04
CA ASN A 45 -16.93 24.75 -12.72
C ASN A 45 -16.52 26.15 -12.26
N SER A 46 -15.24 26.48 -12.28
CA SER A 46 -14.75 27.79 -11.82
C SER A 46 -15.01 28.86 -12.86
N SER A 47 -15.63 29.96 -12.46
CA SER A 47 -15.79 31.17 -13.29
C SER A 47 -14.44 31.86 -13.59
N LYS A 48 -13.37 31.49 -12.87
CA LYS A 48 -12.01 31.96 -13.09
C LYS A 48 -11.28 31.16 -14.20
N ALA A 49 -11.78 29.99 -14.57
CA ALA A 49 -11.24 29.22 -15.65
C ALA A 49 -11.61 29.86 -17.00
N THR A 50 -10.73 30.70 -17.53
CA THR A 50 -10.93 31.39 -18.82
C THR A 50 -10.53 30.53 -20.02
N ARG A 51 -9.88 29.38 -19.80
CA ARG A 51 -9.37 28.41 -20.81
C ARG A 51 -9.31 27.02 -20.18
N ASP A 52 -9.07 26.01 -21.01
CA ASP A 52 -8.66 24.68 -20.54
C ASP A 52 -7.37 24.83 -19.74
N ILE A 53 -7.43 24.51 -18.44
CA ILE A 53 -6.28 24.59 -17.56
C ILE A 53 -5.62 23.21 -17.54
N GLU A 54 -4.39 23.15 -18.03
CA GLU A 54 -3.54 21.96 -17.91
C GLU A 54 -2.79 22.00 -16.58
N TYR A 55 -2.85 20.91 -15.83
CA TYR A 55 -2.09 20.72 -14.61
C TYR A 55 -1.78 19.24 -14.39
N GLU A 56 -0.67 18.96 -13.74
CA GLU A 56 -0.30 17.61 -13.33
C GLU A 56 -0.64 17.38 -11.85
N VAL A 57 -1.14 16.19 -11.54
CA VAL A 57 -1.41 15.74 -10.19
C VAL A 57 -0.31 14.76 -9.76
N ILE A 58 0.54 15.19 -8.85
CA ILE A 58 1.67 14.40 -8.38
C ILE A 58 1.40 13.88 -6.95
N ALA A 59 1.46 12.57 -6.76
CA ALA A 59 1.52 12.01 -5.42
C ALA A 59 2.96 11.99 -4.92
N VAL A 60 3.20 12.54 -3.72
CA VAL A 60 4.47 12.40 -3.03
C VAL A 60 4.28 11.46 -1.85
N TRP A 61 4.86 10.26 -1.94
CA TRP A 61 4.84 9.27 -0.88
C TRP A 61 6.11 9.37 -0.05
N PHE A 62 6.00 9.88 1.17
CA PHE A 62 7.10 9.87 2.14
C PHE A 62 7.18 8.47 2.77
N ALA A 63 8.14 7.68 2.31
CA ALA A 63 8.45 6.37 2.85
C ALA A 63 9.43 6.53 4.04
N VAL A 64 8.88 6.49 5.25
CA VAL A 64 9.60 6.61 6.51
C VAL A 64 9.31 5.38 7.35
N PRO A 65 10.31 4.61 7.84
CA PRO A 65 10.05 3.47 8.72
C PRO A 65 9.15 3.85 9.91
N VAL A 66 8.27 2.94 10.32
CA VAL A 66 7.27 3.26 11.35
C VAL A 66 7.89 3.59 12.70
N ASP A 67 9.00 2.94 13.06
CA ASP A 67 9.79 3.23 14.25
C ASP A 67 10.41 4.63 14.21
N GLU A 68 10.92 5.05 13.05
CA GLU A 68 11.40 6.41 12.83
C GLU A 68 10.25 7.44 12.90
N CYS A 69 9.07 7.11 12.36
CA CYS A 69 7.87 7.94 12.55
C CYS A 69 7.52 8.12 14.01
N GLN A 70 7.62 7.04 14.81
CA GLN A 70 7.37 7.08 16.27
C GLN A 70 8.43 7.88 17.00
N ARG A 71 9.71 7.70 16.65
CA ARG A 71 10.84 8.48 17.21
C ARG A 71 10.64 9.97 16.95
N ARG A 72 10.41 10.36 15.69
CA ARG A 72 10.14 11.77 15.32
C ARG A 72 8.92 12.33 16.02
N ASN A 73 7.88 11.52 16.19
CA ASN A 73 6.67 11.95 16.91
C ASN A 73 6.96 12.26 18.38
N SER A 74 7.82 11.48 19.05
CA SER A 74 8.18 11.70 20.48
C SER A 74 8.95 13.01 20.70
N GLU A 75 9.62 13.53 19.69
CA GLU A 75 10.42 14.76 19.74
C GLU A 75 9.62 16.04 19.39
N ARG A 76 8.35 15.87 18.96
CA ARG A 76 7.50 17.01 18.56
C ARG A 76 6.90 17.71 19.76
N LYS A 77 6.65 19.02 19.63
CA LYS A 77 5.87 19.78 20.63
C LYS A 77 4.47 19.22 20.85
N ARG A 78 3.83 18.73 19.79
CA ARG A 78 2.53 18.05 19.83
C ARG A 78 2.72 16.59 19.50
N VAL A 79 2.80 15.77 20.51
CA VAL A 79 2.91 14.31 20.39
C VAL A 79 1.52 13.71 20.21
N VAL A 80 1.35 12.79 19.27
CA VAL A 80 0.16 11.95 19.15
C VAL A 80 0.42 10.59 19.81
N PRO A 81 -0.61 9.92 20.36
CA PRO A 81 -0.43 8.58 20.92
C PRO A 81 0.17 7.60 19.90
N LYS A 82 1.04 6.70 20.37
CA LYS A 82 1.72 5.71 19.51
C LYS A 82 0.72 4.90 18.68
N GLU A 83 -0.40 4.54 19.27
CA GLU A 83 -1.49 3.76 18.65
C GLU A 83 -2.12 4.47 17.44
N VAL A 84 -2.00 5.80 17.36
CA VAL A 84 -2.45 6.56 16.19
C VAL A 84 -1.54 6.28 15.00
N ILE A 85 -0.22 6.29 15.20
CA ILE A 85 0.76 5.98 14.15
C ILE A 85 0.62 4.51 13.74
N ASP A 86 0.50 3.59 14.69
CA ASP A 86 0.30 2.16 14.42
C ASP A 86 -0.99 1.92 13.62
N ARG A 87 -2.07 2.64 13.95
CA ARG A 87 -3.32 2.59 13.20
C ARG A 87 -3.18 3.19 11.80
N MET A 88 -2.42 4.26 11.63
CA MET A 88 -2.14 4.83 10.32
C MET A 88 -1.37 3.84 9.45
N TYR A 89 -0.35 3.20 9.98
CA TYR A 89 0.42 2.16 9.31
C TYR A 89 -0.46 0.97 8.87
N LYS A 90 -1.29 0.44 9.78
CA LYS A 90 -2.23 -0.66 9.51
C LYS A 90 -3.41 -0.28 8.57
N ASN A 91 -3.59 0.98 8.24
CA ASN A 91 -4.63 1.46 7.34
C ASN A 91 -4.07 2.12 6.07
N PHE A 92 -2.78 1.99 5.83
CA PHE A 92 -2.15 2.52 4.64
C PHE A 92 -2.63 1.76 3.39
N SER A 93 -2.88 2.49 2.31
CA SER A 93 -2.97 1.93 0.97
C SER A 93 -2.00 2.66 0.05
N PRO A 94 -1.14 1.95 -0.68
CA PRO A 94 -0.17 2.58 -1.56
C PRO A 94 -0.87 3.41 -2.64
N PRO A 95 -0.28 4.53 -3.09
CA PRO A 95 -0.82 5.26 -4.22
C PRO A 95 -0.70 4.44 -5.50
N GLY A 96 -1.66 4.60 -6.41
CA GLY A 96 -1.68 3.95 -7.72
C GLY A 96 -2.02 4.94 -8.83
N TYR A 97 -1.45 4.74 -10.01
CA TYR A 97 -1.70 5.61 -11.17
C TYR A 97 -3.18 5.64 -11.58
N GLU A 98 -3.91 4.55 -11.33
CA GLU A 98 -5.34 4.43 -11.59
C GLU A 98 -6.21 5.33 -10.70
N GLU A 99 -5.62 6.01 -9.72
CA GLU A 99 -6.30 7.00 -8.90
C GLU A 99 -6.45 8.36 -9.60
N GLY A 100 -5.67 8.60 -10.67
CA GLY A 100 -5.63 9.85 -11.42
C GLY A 100 -4.36 10.67 -11.16
N PHE A 101 -3.29 10.02 -10.69
CA PHE A 101 -1.98 10.66 -10.59
C PHE A 101 -1.23 10.56 -11.92
N ASP A 102 -0.69 11.67 -12.39
CA ASP A 102 0.21 11.72 -13.55
C ASP A 102 1.60 11.20 -13.16
N LYS A 103 2.01 11.46 -11.92
CA LYS A 103 3.29 11.02 -11.36
C LYS A 103 3.14 10.59 -9.91
N ILE A 104 3.92 9.57 -9.53
CA ILE A 104 4.10 9.16 -8.13
C ILE A 104 5.59 9.24 -7.83
N GLN A 105 5.96 10.06 -6.88
CA GLN A 105 7.32 10.20 -6.36
C GLN A 105 7.41 9.55 -4.99
N ILE A 106 8.50 8.81 -4.73
CA ILE A 106 8.72 8.17 -3.44
C ILE A 106 9.97 8.79 -2.81
N VAL A 107 9.78 9.44 -1.68
CA VAL A 107 10.85 10.09 -0.92
C VAL A 107 11.15 9.24 0.31
N PHE A 108 12.33 8.65 0.34
CA PHE A 108 12.79 7.85 1.48
C PHE A 108 13.48 8.72 2.51
N SER A 109 13.22 8.47 3.78
CA SER A 109 14.14 8.89 4.84
C SER A 109 15.32 7.93 4.91
N ASP A 110 16.34 8.28 5.70
CA ASP A 110 17.37 7.31 6.07
C ASP A 110 16.74 6.12 6.80
N TYR A 111 17.19 4.92 6.46
CA TYR A 111 16.75 3.66 7.06
C TYR A 111 17.86 2.61 7.00
N ASP A 112 17.79 1.62 7.87
CA ASP A 112 18.70 0.48 7.84
C ASP A 112 18.30 -0.49 6.70
N GLU A 113 19.09 -0.49 5.63
CA GLU A 113 18.88 -1.38 4.47
C GLU A 113 18.95 -2.85 4.86
N GLY A 114 19.77 -3.22 5.85
CA GLY A 114 19.86 -4.59 6.35
C GLY A 114 18.55 -5.09 6.96
N GLN A 115 17.79 -4.21 7.61
CA GLN A 115 16.46 -4.53 8.14
C GLN A 115 15.45 -4.89 7.05
N TYR A 116 15.60 -4.32 5.85
CA TYR A 116 14.70 -4.52 4.71
C TYR A 116 15.35 -5.32 3.58
N SER A 117 16.38 -6.15 3.89
CA SER A 117 16.88 -7.11 2.93
C SER A 117 15.96 -8.34 2.86
N VAL A 118 15.86 -8.92 1.67
CA VAL A 118 15.06 -10.15 1.46
C VAL A 118 15.66 -11.31 2.24
N GLU A 119 16.98 -11.38 2.30
CA GLU A 119 17.73 -12.39 3.04
C GLU A 119 17.33 -12.37 4.52
N ARG A 120 17.33 -11.18 5.13
CA ARG A 120 16.92 -11.02 6.53
C ARG A 120 15.43 -11.35 6.75
N PHE A 121 14.57 -10.98 5.82
CA PHE A 121 13.15 -11.38 5.88
C PHE A 121 13.03 -12.90 5.87
N LEU A 122 13.70 -13.59 4.95
CA LEU A 122 13.61 -15.03 4.80
C LEU A 122 14.23 -15.78 5.97
N GLU A 123 15.34 -15.30 6.55
CA GLU A 123 15.92 -15.88 7.78
C GLU A 123 14.89 -15.98 8.91
N VAL A 124 14.09 -14.92 9.10
CA VAL A 124 13.05 -14.89 10.13
C VAL A 124 11.82 -15.69 9.69
N ALA A 125 11.40 -15.56 8.44
CA ALA A 125 10.19 -16.18 7.92
C ALA A 125 10.33 -17.72 7.83
N ASP A 126 11.54 -18.25 7.60
CA ASP A 126 11.80 -19.69 7.47
C ASP A 126 11.57 -20.46 8.78
N VAL A 127 11.72 -19.79 9.92
CA VAL A 127 11.46 -20.37 11.24
C VAL A 127 10.14 -19.89 11.85
N PHE A 128 9.42 -19.02 11.17
CA PHE A 128 8.15 -18.46 11.65
C PHE A 128 6.99 -19.43 11.39
N ASP A 129 6.56 -20.12 12.45
CA ASP A 129 5.33 -20.90 12.46
C ASP A 129 4.14 -19.96 12.60
N GLN A 130 3.19 -20.09 11.69
CA GLN A 130 2.02 -19.20 11.64
C GLN A 130 0.94 -19.57 12.69
N HIS A 131 1.08 -20.69 13.39
CA HIS A 131 0.12 -21.18 14.41
C HIS A 131 -1.35 -21.00 14.02
N ASN A 132 -1.66 -21.32 12.77
CA ASN A 132 -3.00 -21.16 12.22
C ASN A 132 -3.35 -22.40 11.37
N PRO A 133 -4.53 -23.04 11.56
CA PRO A 133 -4.90 -24.26 10.87
C PRO A 133 -5.02 -24.12 9.33
N HIS A 134 -5.08 -22.88 8.84
CA HIS A 134 -5.09 -22.60 7.40
C HIS A 134 -3.67 -22.54 6.79
N HIS A 135 -2.62 -22.65 7.60
CA HIS A 135 -1.23 -22.58 7.15
C HIS A 135 -0.46 -23.81 7.61
N THR A 136 -0.08 -24.66 6.67
CA THR A 136 0.67 -25.91 6.93
C THR A 136 2.18 -25.72 6.87
N HIS A 137 2.63 -24.57 6.39
CA HIS A 137 4.03 -24.24 6.17
C HIS A 137 4.47 -23.08 7.03
N THR A 138 5.79 -22.99 7.27
CA THR A 138 6.40 -21.76 7.76
C THR A 138 6.12 -20.62 6.77
N LEU A 139 6.16 -19.39 7.25
CA LEU A 139 5.92 -18.22 6.40
C LEU A 139 6.88 -18.15 5.20
N GLY A 140 8.19 -18.46 5.43
CA GLY A 140 9.19 -18.44 4.37
C GLY A 140 8.95 -19.50 3.29
N LEU A 141 8.59 -20.73 3.68
CA LEU A 141 8.27 -21.79 2.72
C LEU A 141 7.02 -21.45 1.90
N HIS A 142 5.99 -20.92 2.56
CA HIS A 142 4.78 -20.43 1.88
C HIS A 142 5.10 -19.35 0.83
N CYS A 143 5.89 -18.34 1.20
CA CYS A 143 6.30 -17.27 0.28
C CYS A 143 7.09 -17.80 -0.93
N ARG A 144 8.03 -18.75 -0.73
CA ARG A 144 8.79 -19.36 -1.83
C ARG A 144 7.89 -20.18 -2.75
N LYS A 145 6.97 -20.98 -2.20
CA LYS A 145 6.03 -21.75 -3.03
C LYS A 145 5.12 -20.84 -3.85
N THR A 146 4.68 -19.71 -3.27
CA THR A 146 3.93 -18.69 -4.01
C THR A 146 4.75 -18.12 -5.16
N GLN A 147 6.03 -17.82 -4.92
CA GLN A 147 6.95 -17.34 -5.94
C GLN A 147 7.16 -18.39 -7.03
N GLU A 148 7.49 -19.63 -6.67
CA GLU A 148 7.68 -20.74 -7.61
C GLU A 148 6.46 -20.94 -8.53
N TYR A 149 5.26 -20.85 -7.96
CA TYR A 149 4.02 -20.91 -8.75
C TYR A 149 3.92 -19.77 -9.76
N VAL A 150 4.18 -18.54 -9.33
CA VAL A 150 4.14 -17.35 -10.18
C VAL A 150 5.17 -17.45 -11.30
N ASP A 151 6.40 -17.90 -11.01
CA ASP A 151 7.47 -18.07 -11.98
C ASP A 151 7.12 -19.14 -13.02
N ALA A 152 6.56 -20.26 -12.58
CA ALA A 152 6.12 -21.36 -13.45
C ALA A 152 4.97 -20.95 -14.40
N HIS A 153 4.20 -19.93 -14.06
CA HIS A 153 3.06 -19.46 -14.84
C HIS A 153 3.32 -18.12 -15.57
N GLY A 154 4.60 -17.77 -15.76
CA GLY A 154 4.99 -16.63 -16.59
C GLY A 154 4.96 -15.27 -15.92
N GLY A 155 5.03 -15.24 -14.59
CA GLY A 155 5.25 -14.00 -13.84
C GLY A 155 6.58 -13.35 -14.23
N ASP A 156 6.59 -12.03 -14.37
CA ASP A 156 7.84 -11.30 -14.56
C ASP A 156 8.58 -11.09 -13.21
N GLU A 157 9.84 -10.63 -13.28
CA GLU A 157 10.68 -10.41 -12.09
C GLU A 157 9.97 -9.58 -10.99
N THR A 158 9.21 -8.58 -11.37
CA THR A 158 8.48 -7.73 -10.40
C THR A 158 7.37 -8.50 -9.70
N LEU A 159 6.61 -9.33 -10.43
CA LEU A 159 5.55 -10.16 -9.86
C LEU A 159 6.13 -11.30 -9.03
N SER A 160 7.21 -11.94 -9.49
CA SER A 160 7.98 -12.93 -8.76
C SER A 160 8.46 -12.38 -7.40
N PHE A 161 9.03 -11.18 -7.43
CA PHE A 161 9.47 -10.50 -6.21
C PHE A 161 8.30 -10.17 -5.28
N ALA A 162 7.18 -9.67 -5.82
CA ALA A 162 5.97 -9.42 -5.02
C ALA A 162 5.47 -10.72 -4.37
N ALA A 163 5.49 -11.84 -5.07
CA ALA A 163 5.11 -13.14 -4.55
C ALA A 163 6.02 -13.59 -3.39
N LEU A 164 7.34 -13.38 -3.50
CA LEU A 164 8.29 -13.75 -2.45
C LEU A 164 8.07 -12.97 -1.14
N ILE A 165 7.60 -11.73 -1.21
CA ILE A 165 7.46 -10.88 -0.02
C ILE A 165 6.00 -10.51 0.30
N HIS A 166 4.99 -11.12 -0.37
CA HIS A 166 3.60 -10.69 -0.26
C HIS A 166 3.07 -10.68 1.17
N ASP A 167 3.56 -11.56 1.99
CA ASP A 167 3.15 -11.77 3.37
C ASP A 167 4.13 -11.20 4.42
N ASN A 168 5.09 -10.36 4.02
CA ASN A 168 6.08 -9.77 4.93
C ASN A 168 5.46 -9.07 6.14
N GLY A 169 4.28 -8.49 5.98
CA GLY A 169 3.55 -7.81 7.05
C GLY A 169 3.08 -8.73 8.17
N LYS A 170 3.01 -10.06 7.97
CA LYS A 170 2.62 -11.02 9.01
C LYS A 170 3.56 -10.99 10.20
N LEU A 171 4.87 -10.81 9.99
CA LEU A 171 5.85 -10.71 11.07
C LEU A 171 5.59 -9.55 12.05
N LYS A 172 4.96 -8.48 11.58
CA LYS A 172 4.65 -7.28 12.38
C LYS A 172 3.21 -7.22 12.88
N THR A 173 2.34 -8.09 12.39
CA THR A 173 0.91 -8.06 12.72
C THR A 173 0.41 -9.30 13.46
N ALA A 174 1.28 -10.28 13.67
CA ALA A 174 0.97 -11.51 14.40
C ALA A 174 0.41 -11.19 15.80
N THR A 175 -0.73 -11.79 16.12
CA THR A 175 -1.38 -11.62 17.41
C THR A 175 -2.26 -12.84 17.73
N TYR A 176 -2.38 -13.19 19.00
CA TYR A 176 -3.32 -14.19 19.49
C TYR A 176 -4.66 -13.58 19.94
N VAL A 177 -4.85 -12.28 19.72
CA VAL A 177 -6.11 -11.60 20.05
C VAL A 177 -6.99 -11.55 18.80
N ASN A 178 -8.21 -12.09 18.90
CA ASN A 178 -9.18 -12.08 17.81
C ASN A 178 -9.83 -10.70 17.60
N GLY A 179 -10.65 -10.56 16.56
CA GLY A 179 -11.33 -9.29 16.24
C GLY A 179 -12.35 -8.81 17.30
N LYS A 180 -12.66 -9.65 18.29
CA LYS A 180 -13.51 -9.28 19.45
C LYS A 180 -12.72 -8.86 20.67
N GLY A 181 -11.38 -8.92 20.61
CA GLY A 181 -10.50 -8.62 21.73
C GLY A 181 -10.24 -9.80 22.69
N GLU A 182 -10.60 -11.02 22.29
CA GLU A 182 -10.42 -12.24 23.09
C GLU A 182 -9.11 -12.93 22.70
N THR A 183 -8.36 -13.48 23.67
CA THR A 183 -7.18 -14.29 23.42
C THR A 183 -7.60 -15.67 22.91
N THR A 184 -6.93 -16.16 21.87
CA THR A 184 -7.18 -17.47 21.23
C THR A 184 -5.89 -18.25 21.10
N ASP A 185 -5.98 -19.55 20.80
CA ASP A 185 -4.83 -20.41 20.51
C ASP A 185 -4.35 -20.29 19.07
N VAL A 186 -5.10 -19.54 18.23
CA VAL A 186 -4.83 -19.34 16.81
C VAL A 186 -4.24 -17.95 16.59
N GLN A 187 -3.20 -17.88 15.79
CA GLN A 187 -2.56 -16.64 15.42
C GLN A 187 -3.34 -15.92 14.31
N HIS A 188 -3.51 -14.61 14.46
CA HIS A 188 -4.19 -13.73 13.52
C HIS A 188 -3.23 -12.68 12.96
N PHE A 189 -3.44 -12.25 11.71
CA PHE A 189 -2.55 -11.32 10.99
C PHE A 189 -3.34 -10.14 10.41
N TYR A 190 -4.07 -9.43 11.28
CA TYR A 190 -4.93 -8.33 10.84
C TYR A 190 -4.16 -7.21 10.15
N GLN A 191 -4.62 -6.83 8.95
CA GLN A 191 -4.05 -5.74 8.15
C GLN A 191 -2.60 -5.98 7.69
N HIS A 192 -2.11 -7.25 7.66
CA HIS A 192 -0.76 -7.54 7.19
C HIS A 192 -0.53 -7.06 5.75
N HIS A 193 -1.54 -7.10 4.89
CA HIS A 193 -1.45 -6.61 3.52
C HIS A 193 -1.19 -5.09 3.45
N CYS A 194 -1.74 -4.29 4.39
CA CYS A 194 -1.46 -2.85 4.48
C CYS A 194 -0.04 -2.58 4.98
N VAL A 195 0.35 -3.28 6.04
CA VAL A 195 1.68 -3.21 6.65
C VAL A 195 2.74 -3.68 5.65
N GLY A 196 2.51 -4.84 5.03
CA GLY A 196 3.40 -5.40 4.03
C GLY A 196 3.56 -4.51 2.79
N ALA A 197 2.47 -3.90 2.33
CA ALA A 197 2.50 -2.97 1.20
C ALA A 197 3.30 -1.70 1.50
N TYR A 198 3.23 -1.20 2.74
CA TYR A 198 4.06 -0.07 3.16
C TYR A 198 5.54 -0.45 3.19
N ASP A 199 5.86 -1.57 3.84
CA ASP A 199 7.24 -2.04 3.99
C ASP A 199 7.86 -2.49 2.66
N ALA A 200 7.05 -2.95 1.71
CA ALA A 200 7.51 -3.33 0.38
C ALA A 200 8.28 -2.21 -0.34
N ALA A 201 8.00 -0.94 -0.04
CA ALA A 201 8.75 0.18 -0.61
C ALA A 201 10.24 0.08 -0.26
N PHE A 202 10.58 -0.27 0.98
CA PHE A 202 11.95 -0.41 1.45
C PHE A 202 12.62 -1.65 0.86
N TYR A 203 11.96 -2.81 0.88
CA TYR A 203 12.47 -4.03 0.24
C TYR A 203 12.77 -3.83 -1.25
N CYS A 204 11.85 -3.19 -1.96
CA CYS A 204 12.03 -2.86 -3.37
C CYS A 204 13.19 -1.88 -3.58
N LYS A 205 13.32 -0.86 -2.75
CA LYS A 205 14.39 0.13 -2.83
C LYS A 205 15.75 -0.51 -2.61
N THR A 206 15.89 -1.34 -1.57
CA THR A 206 17.12 -2.12 -1.28
C THR A 206 17.47 -3.07 -2.44
N LYS A 207 16.47 -3.63 -3.14
CA LYS A 207 16.67 -4.48 -4.32
C LYS A 207 16.93 -3.71 -5.62
N GLY A 208 16.85 -2.37 -5.60
CA GLY A 208 17.14 -1.53 -6.75
C GLY A 208 15.97 -1.27 -7.70
N PHE A 209 14.74 -1.54 -7.29
CA PHE A 209 13.56 -1.21 -8.11
C PHE A 209 13.40 0.30 -8.27
N ASN A 210 12.95 0.71 -9.47
CA ASN A 210 12.52 2.09 -9.71
C ASN A 210 11.13 2.37 -9.11
N GLU A 211 10.71 3.64 -9.08
CA GLU A 211 9.44 4.05 -8.47
C GLU A 211 8.22 3.29 -9.03
N ARG A 212 8.18 3.02 -10.33
CA ARG A 212 7.07 2.26 -10.95
C ARG A 212 7.04 0.81 -10.47
N GLY A 213 8.20 0.18 -10.34
CA GLY A 213 8.33 -1.16 -9.78
C GLY A 213 7.88 -1.21 -8.32
N ILE A 214 8.32 -0.24 -7.50
CA ILE A 214 7.91 -0.12 -6.10
C ILE A 214 6.39 0.04 -5.98
N VAL A 215 5.79 0.96 -6.73
CA VAL A 215 4.34 1.18 -6.73
C VAL A 215 3.60 -0.09 -7.13
N ARG A 216 4.09 -0.82 -8.16
CA ARG A 216 3.46 -2.07 -8.62
C ARG A 216 3.53 -3.15 -7.56
N VAL A 217 4.69 -3.42 -6.95
CA VAL A 217 4.86 -4.43 -5.89
C VAL A 217 3.99 -4.08 -4.68
N ALA A 218 4.04 -2.82 -4.21
CA ALA A 218 3.25 -2.39 -3.06
C ALA A 218 1.74 -2.57 -3.29
N ASN A 219 1.24 -2.25 -4.50
CA ASN A 219 -0.17 -2.46 -4.83
C ASN A 219 -0.53 -3.95 -4.96
N LEU A 220 0.33 -4.79 -5.55
CA LEU A 220 0.12 -6.24 -5.60
C LEU A 220 -0.02 -6.82 -4.18
N ILE A 221 0.88 -6.45 -3.27
CA ILE A 221 0.82 -6.86 -1.87
C ILE A 221 -0.43 -6.32 -1.16
N TYR A 222 -0.81 -5.07 -1.41
CA TYR A 222 -2.02 -4.50 -0.83
C TYR A 222 -3.28 -5.26 -1.25
N TYR A 223 -3.35 -5.67 -2.52
CA TYR A 223 -4.54 -6.31 -3.09
C TYR A 223 -4.57 -7.83 -3.00
N HIS A 224 -3.46 -8.53 -2.66
CA HIS A 224 -3.38 -10.00 -2.77
C HIS A 224 -4.51 -10.74 -2.04
N GLN A 225 -4.98 -10.23 -0.91
CA GLN A 225 -6.10 -10.81 -0.17
C GLN A 225 -7.49 -10.36 -0.62
N HIS A 226 -7.61 -9.32 -1.46
CA HIS A 226 -8.92 -8.80 -1.86
C HIS A 226 -9.79 -9.84 -2.57
N PRO A 227 -9.27 -10.71 -3.46
CA PRO A 227 -10.08 -11.73 -4.10
C PRO A 227 -10.81 -12.64 -3.10
N MET A 228 -10.14 -13.03 -2.02
CA MET A 228 -10.69 -13.91 -1.00
C MET A 228 -11.50 -13.16 0.06
N MET A 229 -11.02 -12.02 0.55
CA MET A 229 -11.56 -11.37 1.74
C MET A 229 -12.52 -10.22 1.46
N GLN A 230 -12.28 -9.45 0.39
CA GLN A 230 -12.99 -8.20 0.12
C GLN A 230 -14.02 -8.33 -1.02
N TRP A 231 -13.76 -9.18 -2.03
CA TRP A 231 -14.65 -9.33 -3.19
C TRP A 231 -15.77 -10.35 -2.96
N LYS A 232 -16.42 -10.28 -1.80
CA LYS A 232 -17.52 -11.17 -1.42
C LYS A 232 -18.82 -10.96 -2.23
N SER A 233 -18.88 -9.91 -3.05
CA SER A 233 -19.98 -9.63 -3.97
C SER A 233 -19.47 -8.99 -5.25
N GLU A 234 -20.20 -9.18 -6.35
CA GLU A 234 -19.88 -8.54 -7.64
C GLU A 234 -19.80 -7.02 -7.53
N LYS A 235 -20.64 -6.41 -6.69
CA LYS A 235 -20.59 -4.95 -6.44
C LYS A 235 -19.28 -4.53 -5.74
N ALA A 236 -18.81 -5.31 -4.77
CA ALA A 236 -17.56 -5.02 -4.07
C ALA A 236 -16.37 -5.20 -5.01
N LYS A 237 -16.34 -6.30 -5.79
CA LYS A 237 -15.32 -6.59 -6.80
C LYS A 237 -15.27 -5.48 -7.86
N LYS A 238 -16.42 -5.15 -8.45
CA LYS A 238 -16.52 -4.14 -9.50
C LYS A 238 -15.91 -2.79 -9.07
N LYS A 239 -16.16 -2.36 -7.85
CA LYS A 239 -15.66 -1.10 -7.31
C LYS A 239 -14.14 -0.98 -7.34
N ASP A 240 -13.44 -2.07 -7.08
CA ASP A 240 -11.97 -2.10 -7.11
C ASP A 240 -11.46 -2.33 -8.53
N VAL A 241 -12.03 -3.32 -9.23
CA VAL A 241 -11.56 -3.79 -10.55
C VAL A 241 -11.82 -2.79 -11.67
N GLU A 242 -12.90 -2.00 -11.59
CA GLU A 242 -13.29 -1.03 -12.64
C GLU A 242 -12.18 -0.02 -12.97
N ARG A 243 -11.30 0.27 -12.02
CA ARG A 243 -10.18 1.19 -12.19
C ARG A 243 -8.84 0.48 -12.41
N MET A 244 -8.79 -0.83 -12.22
CA MET A 244 -7.55 -1.59 -12.38
C MET A 244 -7.21 -1.77 -13.86
N PRO A 245 -5.96 -1.50 -14.27
CA PRO A 245 -5.49 -1.90 -15.59
C PRO A 245 -5.64 -3.43 -15.76
N THR A 246 -6.06 -3.88 -16.95
CA THR A 246 -6.28 -5.32 -17.23
C THR A 246 -5.06 -6.16 -16.91
N LYS A 247 -3.86 -5.67 -17.25
CA LYS A 247 -2.59 -6.36 -16.95
C LYS A 247 -2.42 -6.52 -15.44
N PHE A 248 -2.61 -5.46 -14.65
CA PHE A 248 -2.48 -5.52 -13.18
C PHE A 248 -3.49 -6.49 -12.56
N TYR A 249 -4.74 -6.52 -13.06
CA TYR A 249 -5.74 -7.49 -12.60
C TYR A 249 -5.29 -8.93 -12.87
N ALA A 250 -4.77 -9.22 -14.06
CA ALA A 250 -4.27 -10.55 -14.39
C ALA A 250 -3.10 -10.97 -13.49
N GLU A 251 -2.15 -10.07 -13.24
CA GLU A 251 -1.04 -10.28 -12.32
C GLU A 251 -1.48 -10.54 -10.89
N LEU A 252 -2.44 -9.74 -10.41
CA LEU A 252 -3.03 -9.92 -9.09
C LEU A 252 -3.71 -11.28 -8.95
N MET A 253 -4.43 -11.73 -9.98
CA MET A 253 -5.08 -13.05 -9.96
C MET A 253 -4.06 -14.19 -10.01
N LEU A 254 -2.95 -14.02 -10.72
CA LEU A 254 -1.86 -15.00 -10.73
C LEU A 254 -1.17 -15.08 -9.36
N LEU A 255 -0.91 -13.94 -8.72
CA LEU A 255 -0.38 -13.89 -7.35
C LEU A 255 -1.34 -14.57 -6.35
N HIS A 256 -2.64 -14.26 -6.45
CA HIS A 256 -3.67 -14.85 -5.59
C HIS A 256 -3.77 -16.37 -5.75
N GLU A 257 -3.68 -16.87 -6.98
CA GLU A 257 -3.72 -18.31 -7.23
C GLU A 257 -2.47 -18.99 -6.68
N GLY A 258 -1.29 -18.38 -6.85
CA GLY A 258 -0.04 -18.86 -6.24
C GLY A 258 -0.11 -18.91 -4.72
N ASP A 259 -0.60 -17.85 -4.08
CA ASP A 259 -0.83 -17.78 -2.63
C ASP A 259 -1.77 -18.92 -2.17
N ARG A 260 -2.88 -19.12 -2.88
CA ARG A 260 -3.86 -20.18 -2.59
C ARG A 260 -3.29 -21.60 -2.75
N CYS A 261 -2.40 -21.83 -3.71
CA CYS A 261 -1.78 -23.13 -3.97
C CYS A 261 -0.59 -23.45 -3.07
N ALA A 262 -0.07 -22.48 -2.33
CA ALA A 262 1.11 -22.60 -1.48
C ALA A 262 0.82 -23.11 -0.05
N HIS A 263 -0.36 -23.64 0.20
CA HIS A 263 -0.77 -24.18 1.52
C HIS A 263 -0.47 -25.66 1.68
#